data_8f0867dc84fda2ef1dc4082c07ca1815
#
_entry.id   8f0867dc84fda2ef1dc4082c07ca1815
#
_cell.length_a   1.000
_cell.length_b   1.000
_cell.length_c   1.000
_cell.angle_alpha   90.00
_cell.angle_beta   90.00
_cell.angle_gamma   90.00
#
_symmetry.space_group_name_H-M   'P 1'
#
loop_
_entity.id
_entity.type
_entity.pdbx_description
1 polymer ?
#
loop_
_entity_poly.entity_id
_entity_poly.type
_entity_poly.pdbx_seq_one_letter_code
_entity_poly.pdbx_strand_id
1 'polypeptide(L)'
;SNKILIPVDFSNYSMKACEFAFNLAKTENAEVILLHVYFTPIYASSLPYGDVFNYQIGDEESVKTIIQKVHSDLNALSEKIKEKVASGEFPNVKYSCILREGIPEEEILRYAKEQRPMVIIMGTRGKNQKDIDLIGSVTAEVIDRSRTPVLAIPENTPFKQFSEVKRIAFITNFDQRDLIAFEAFFNTWKSFHFSVSLIHLTDSKDTWNEIKLAGIKEYFHKQY
;
A
#
# COMPACT_ATOMS: atom_id res chain seq x y z
N SER A 1 9.22 16.96 -4.37
CA SER A 1 7.76 16.90 -4.12
C SER A 1 7.43 15.58 -3.46
N ASN A 2 6.51 15.58 -2.53
CA ASN A 2 6.01 14.36 -1.91
C ASN A 2 5.34 13.47 -2.96
N LYS A 3 5.51 12.16 -2.85
CA LYS A 3 4.90 11.17 -3.75
C LYS A 3 4.13 10.14 -2.93
N ILE A 4 2.99 9.70 -3.42
CA ILE A 4 2.21 8.60 -2.89
C ILE A 4 2.16 7.51 -3.94
N LEU A 5 2.59 6.30 -3.61
CA LEU A 5 2.56 5.15 -4.52
C LEU A 5 1.32 4.31 -4.24
N ILE A 6 0.58 4.00 -5.30
CA ILE A 6 -0.62 3.16 -5.24
C ILE A 6 -0.45 1.99 -6.22
N PRO A 7 -0.13 0.80 -5.73
CA PRO A 7 -0.27 -0.41 -6.53
C PRO A 7 -1.75 -0.67 -6.85
N VAL A 8 -2.08 -0.88 -8.12
CA VAL A 8 -3.45 -1.11 -8.60
C VAL A 8 -3.57 -2.41 -9.38
N ASP A 9 -4.64 -3.14 -9.12
CA ASP A 9 -5.02 -4.39 -9.80
C ASP A 9 -6.41 -4.31 -10.45
N PHE A 10 -6.94 -3.10 -10.58
CA PHE A 10 -8.26 -2.77 -11.12
C PHE A 10 -9.44 -3.33 -10.31
N SER A 11 -9.22 -3.80 -9.08
CA SER A 11 -10.26 -4.22 -8.15
C SER A 11 -10.93 -3.03 -7.44
N ASN A 12 -12.07 -3.29 -6.78
CA ASN A 12 -12.71 -2.30 -5.91
C ASN A 12 -11.83 -1.92 -4.72
N TYR A 13 -11.02 -2.86 -4.22
CA TYR A 13 -10.05 -2.61 -3.15
C TYR A 13 -9.01 -1.58 -3.56
N SER A 14 -8.44 -1.71 -4.76
CA SER A 14 -7.49 -0.73 -5.27
C SER A 14 -8.15 0.62 -5.57
N MET A 15 -9.42 0.65 -5.99
CA MET A 15 -10.18 1.89 -6.16
C MET A 15 -10.45 2.61 -4.84
N LYS A 16 -10.72 1.87 -3.76
CA LYS A 16 -10.85 2.45 -2.42
C LYS A 16 -9.54 3.04 -1.92
N ALA A 17 -8.43 2.34 -2.19
CA ALA A 17 -7.09 2.87 -1.92
C ALA A 17 -6.82 4.16 -2.71
N CYS A 18 -7.25 4.25 -3.98
CA CYS A 18 -7.14 5.47 -4.78
C CYS A 18 -7.93 6.63 -4.16
N GLU A 19 -9.19 6.41 -3.74
CA GLU A 19 -10.00 7.45 -3.09
C GLU A 19 -9.26 8.06 -1.88
N PHE A 20 -8.72 7.20 -1.04
CA PHE A 20 -7.99 7.61 0.15
C PHE A 20 -6.70 8.36 -0.20
N ALA A 21 -5.94 7.85 -1.16
CA ALA A 21 -4.67 8.40 -1.57
C ALA A 21 -4.80 9.77 -2.25
N PHE A 22 -5.84 9.98 -3.07
CA PHE A 22 -6.09 11.28 -3.70
C PHE A 22 -6.43 12.35 -2.66
N ASN A 23 -7.25 12.01 -1.65
CA ASN A 23 -7.56 12.92 -0.55
C ASN A 23 -6.31 13.25 0.29
N LEU A 24 -5.47 12.25 0.58
CA LEU A 24 -4.20 12.46 1.27
C LEU A 24 -3.25 13.32 0.44
N ALA A 25 -3.14 13.06 -0.87
CA ALA A 25 -2.29 13.82 -1.77
C ALA A 25 -2.67 15.31 -1.82
N LYS A 26 -3.96 15.63 -1.77
CA LYS A 26 -4.43 17.02 -1.66
C LYS A 26 -3.94 17.69 -0.37
N THR A 27 -4.03 16.98 0.76
CA THR A 27 -3.63 17.52 2.07
C THR A 27 -2.11 17.70 2.17
N GLU A 28 -1.34 16.74 1.66
CA GLU A 28 0.13 16.72 1.74
C GLU A 28 0.81 17.40 0.53
N ASN A 29 0.04 17.98 -0.40
CA ASN A 29 0.54 18.54 -1.65
C ASN A 29 1.47 17.57 -2.39
N ALA A 30 1.01 16.33 -2.54
CA ALA A 30 1.76 15.23 -3.11
C ALA A 30 1.29 14.87 -4.53
N GLU A 31 2.16 14.21 -5.29
CA GLU A 31 1.84 13.55 -6.55
C GLU A 31 1.45 12.10 -6.32
N VAL A 32 0.41 11.62 -7.00
CA VAL A 32 -0.03 10.23 -6.95
C VAL A 32 0.58 9.44 -8.10
N ILE A 33 1.16 8.29 -7.79
CA ILE A 33 1.69 7.35 -8.78
C ILE A 33 0.87 6.05 -8.69
N LEU A 34 0.10 5.78 -9.74
CA LEU A 34 -0.63 4.54 -9.93
C LEU A 34 0.28 3.54 -10.63
N LEU A 35 0.64 2.47 -9.94
CA LEU A 35 1.53 1.43 -10.46
C LEU A 35 0.74 0.15 -10.69
N HIS A 36 0.63 -0.30 -11.95
CA HIS A 36 0.16 -1.63 -12.28
C HIS A 36 1.33 -2.51 -12.66
N VAL A 37 1.38 -3.70 -12.08
CA VAL A 37 2.38 -4.71 -12.41
C VAL A 37 1.68 -5.88 -13.09
N TYR A 38 2.19 -6.28 -14.25
CA TYR A 38 1.69 -7.43 -15.00
C TYR A 38 2.79 -8.46 -15.25
N PHE A 39 2.39 -9.68 -15.41
CA PHE A 39 3.30 -10.78 -15.67
C PHE A 39 3.05 -11.35 -17.07
N THR A 40 4.15 -11.55 -17.83
CA THR A 40 4.10 -12.30 -19.09
C THR A 40 4.79 -13.65 -18.92
N PRO A 41 4.22 -14.73 -19.45
CA PRO A 41 4.74 -16.09 -19.27
C PRO A 41 6.08 -16.35 -19.96
N ILE A 42 6.68 -15.37 -20.64
CA ILE A 42 7.96 -15.52 -21.36
C ILE A 42 9.14 -15.79 -20.40
N TYR A 43 9.07 -15.34 -19.15
CA TYR A 43 10.18 -15.52 -18.19
C TYR A 43 10.36 -16.97 -17.69
N ALA A 44 9.41 -17.86 -17.95
CA ALA A 44 9.53 -19.26 -17.52
C ALA A 44 10.49 -20.08 -18.39
N SER A 45 10.89 -19.59 -19.57
CA SER A 45 11.75 -20.29 -20.52
C SER A 45 13.25 -20.05 -20.35
N SER A 46 13.67 -19.15 -19.46
CA SER A 46 15.07 -18.76 -19.27
C SER A 46 15.74 -19.36 -18.03
N LEU A 47 15.11 -20.32 -17.35
CA LEU A 47 15.75 -21.03 -16.24
C LEU A 47 16.67 -22.15 -16.78
N PRO A 48 17.97 -22.17 -16.40
CA PRO A 48 18.98 -23.06 -17.00
C PRO A 48 19.02 -24.48 -16.41
N TYR A 49 17.93 -25.02 -15.89
CA TYR A 49 17.87 -26.39 -15.40
C TYR A 49 16.69 -27.15 -15.99
N GLY A 50 17.06 -28.13 -16.84
CA GLY A 50 16.16 -28.95 -17.62
C GLY A 50 15.43 -30.00 -16.79
N ASP A 51 14.25 -29.64 -16.28
CA ASP A 51 13.16 -30.59 -16.11
C ASP A 51 11.98 -30.06 -16.90
N VAL A 52 11.61 -30.86 -17.93
CA VAL A 52 10.59 -30.54 -18.91
C VAL A 52 9.22 -30.62 -18.26
N PHE A 53 8.80 -29.59 -17.55
CA PHE A 53 7.38 -29.30 -17.46
C PHE A 53 6.97 -28.60 -18.74
N ASN A 54 6.09 -29.24 -19.51
CA ASN A 54 5.41 -28.69 -20.66
C ASN A 54 4.56 -27.47 -20.24
N TYR A 55 5.19 -26.36 -19.94
CA TYR A 55 4.51 -25.07 -19.97
C TYR A 55 4.39 -24.72 -21.46
N GLN A 56 3.18 -24.71 -21.96
CA GLN A 56 2.89 -24.06 -23.24
C GLN A 56 3.38 -22.62 -23.12
N ILE A 57 4.54 -22.34 -23.72
CA ILE A 57 5.03 -21.00 -23.96
C ILE A 57 3.90 -20.31 -24.68
N GLY A 58 3.29 -19.28 -24.06
CA GLY A 58 2.30 -18.48 -24.74
C GLY A 58 2.91 -18.01 -26.05
N ASP A 59 2.24 -18.26 -27.14
CA ASP A 59 2.68 -17.79 -28.43
C ASP A 59 2.79 -16.25 -28.42
N GLU A 60 3.52 -15.70 -29.34
CA GLU A 60 3.75 -14.25 -29.44
C GLU A 60 2.43 -13.46 -29.48
N GLU A 61 1.37 -14.08 -30.00
CA GLU A 61 0.03 -13.51 -30.10
C GLU A 61 -0.65 -13.42 -28.72
N SER A 62 -0.51 -14.44 -27.89
CA SER A 62 -1.00 -14.43 -26.50
C SER A 62 -0.33 -13.35 -25.67
N VAL A 63 0.98 -13.15 -25.81
CA VAL A 63 1.72 -12.08 -25.12
C VAL A 63 1.25 -10.70 -25.58
N LYS A 64 1.10 -10.49 -26.88
CA LYS A 64 0.56 -9.22 -27.42
C LYS A 64 -0.84 -8.95 -26.90
N THR A 65 -1.67 -9.96 -26.80
CA THR A 65 -3.04 -9.86 -26.27
C THR A 65 -3.03 -9.44 -24.80
N ILE A 66 -2.15 -10.02 -23.96
CA ILE A 66 -1.99 -9.64 -22.55
C ILE A 66 -1.58 -8.17 -22.45
N ILE A 67 -0.55 -7.76 -23.20
CA ILE A 67 -0.03 -6.37 -23.17
C ILE A 67 -1.12 -5.39 -23.62
N GLN A 68 -1.84 -5.69 -24.70
CA GLN A 68 -2.95 -4.85 -25.19
C GLN A 68 -4.05 -4.72 -24.14
N LYS A 69 -4.41 -5.83 -23.48
CA LYS A 69 -5.41 -5.83 -22.41
C LYS A 69 -4.98 -4.97 -21.24
N VAL A 70 -3.75 -5.11 -20.77
CA VAL A 70 -3.21 -4.34 -19.64
C VAL A 70 -3.20 -2.85 -19.95
N HIS A 71 -2.80 -2.46 -21.16
CA HIS A 71 -2.87 -1.05 -21.60
C HIS A 71 -4.31 -0.53 -21.66
N SER A 72 -5.25 -1.35 -22.17
CA SER A 72 -6.67 -1.00 -22.20
C SER A 72 -7.23 -0.81 -20.78
N ASP A 73 -6.92 -1.74 -19.87
CA ASP A 73 -7.39 -1.70 -18.48
C ASP A 73 -6.82 -0.46 -17.73
N LEU A 74 -5.54 -0.10 -17.99
CA LEU A 74 -4.93 1.10 -17.40
C LEU A 74 -5.55 2.39 -17.96
N ASN A 75 -5.84 2.43 -19.26
CA ASN A 75 -6.52 3.56 -19.86
C ASN A 75 -7.94 3.71 -19.29
N ALA A 76 -8.68 2.60 -19.14
CA ALA A 76 -10.00 2.61 -18.51
C ALA A 76 -9.94 3.12 -17.05
N LEU A 77 -8.93 2.72 -16.30
CA LEU A 77 -8.69 3.25 -14.94
C LEU A 77 -8.43 4.76 -14.99
N SER A 78 -7.58 5.22 -15.90
CA SER A 78 -7.27 6.65 -16.05
C SER A 78 -8.51 7.47 -16.39
N GLU A 79 -9.35 7.00 -17.31
CA GLU A 79 -10.62 7.68 -17.64
C GLU A 79 -11.57 7.71 -16.44
N LYS A 80 -11.73 6.59 -15.73
CA LYS A 80 -12.55 6.52 -14.50
C LYS A 80 -12.07 7.51 -13.42
N ILE A 81 -10.76 7.68 -13.28
CA ILE A 81 -10.19 8.66 -12.35
C ILE A 81 -10.50 10.09 -12.84
N LYS A 82 -10.35 10.38 -14.13
CA LYS A 82 -10.71 11.70 -14.70
C LYS A 82 -12.18 12.03 -14.46
N GLU A 83 -13.08 11.07 -14.66
CA GLU A 83 -14.50 11.25 -14.37
C GLU A 83 -14.75 11.57 -12.89
N LYS A 84 -14.08 10.86 -11.97
CA LYS A 84 -14.19 11.10 -10.53
C LYS A 84 -13.62 12.46 -10.12
N VAL A 85 -12.57 12.93 -10.77
CA VAL A 85 -12.04 14.29 -10.56
C VAL A 85 -13.00 15.33 -11.13
N ALA A 86 -13.54 15.11 -12.32
CA ALA A 86 -14.49 16.03 -12.94
C ALA A 86 -15.81 16.15 -12.15
N SER A 87 -16.29 15.06 -11.55
CA SER A 87 -17.47 15.05 -10.67
C SER A 87 -17.23 15.63 -9.28
N GLY A 88 -15.98 15.90 -8.91
CA GLY A 88 -15.60 16.35 -7.57
C GLY A 88 -15.53 15.23 -6.52
N GLU A 89 -15.70 13.97 -6.91
CA GLU A 89 -15.54 12.82 -6.01
C GLU A 89 -14.09 12.65 -5.59
N PHE A 90 -13.14 12.83 -6.52
CA PHE A 90 -11.72 12.88 -6.22
C PHE A 90 -11.21 14.32 -6.32
N PRO A 91 -10.30 14.75 -5.43
CA PRO A 91 -9.66 16.04 -5.57
C PRO A 91 -8.75 16.07 -6.81
N ASN A 92 -8.63 17.27 -7.42
CA ASN A 92 -7.72 17.46 -8.53
C ASN A 92 -6.28 17.57 -8.02
N VAL A 93 -5.52 16.49 -8.16
CA VAL A 93 -4.10 16.37 -7.82
C VAL A 93 -3.32 15.85 -9.03
N LYS A 94 -2.04 16.14 -9.09
CA LYS A 94 -1.17 15.58 -10.12
C LYS A 94 -1.05 14.06 -9.93
N TYR A 95 -1.26 13.30 -10.98
CA TYR A 95 -1.06 11.85 -10.95
C TYR A 95 -0.44 11.33 -12.25
N SER A 96 0.15 10.15 -12.16
CA SER A 96 0.71 9.40 -13.28
C SER A 96 0.36 7.93 -13.18
N CYS A 97 0.25 7.25 -14.33
CA CYS A 97 0.01 5.83 -14.44
C CYS A 97 1.26 5.15 -15.00
N ILE A 98 1.75 4.14 -14.29
CA ILE A 98 2.98 3.43 -14.62
C ILE A 98 2.68 1.95 -14.79
N LEU A 99 3.21 1.34 -15.85
CA LEU A 99 3.22 -0.10 -16.06
C LEU A 99 4.63 -0.65 -15.77
N ARG A 100 4.67 -1.77 -15.08
CA ARG A 100 5.87 -2.58 -14.88
C ARG A 100 5.57 -4.03 -15.17
N GLU A 101 6.53 -4.72 -15.78
CA GLU A 101 6.47 -6.16 -16.00
C GLU A 101 7.29 -6.87 -14.92
N GLY A 102 6.72 -7.92 -14.32
CA GLY A 102 7.41 -8.73 -13.32
C GLY A 102 6.49 -9.28 -12.23
N ILE A 103 7.09 -9.67 -11.12
CA ILE A 103 6.41 -10.16 -9.93
C ILE A 103 5.89 -8.93 -9.15
N PRO A 104 4.59 -8.86 -8.83
CA PRO A 104 3.98 -7.65 -8.29
C PRO A 104 4.68 -7.08 -7.06
N GLU A 105 4.91 -7.89 -6.02
CA GLU A 105 5.54 -7.45 -4.78
C GLU A 105 6.98 -6.97 -5.01
N GLU A 106 7.74 -7.64 -5.88
CA GLU A 106 9.12 -7.25 -6.20
C GLU A 106 9.17 -5.91 -6.94
N GLU A 107 8.30 -5.72 -7.93
CA GLU A 107 8.24 -4.48 -8.70
C GLU A 107 7.76 -3.30 -7.86
N ILE A 108 6.77 -3.52 -6.97
CA ILE A 108 6.29 -2.49 -6.06
C ILE A 108 7.42 -2.04 -5.13
N LEU A 109 8.13 -2.99 -4.51
CA LEU A 109 9.24 -2.69 -3.60
C LEU A 109 10.41 -2.02 -4.33
N ARG A 110 10.74 -2.48 -5.55
CA ARG A 110 11.78 -1.88 -6.38
C ARG A 110 11.42 -0.45 -6.76
N TYR A 111 10.21 -0.22 -7.24
CA TYR A 111 9.73 1.10 -7.61
C TYR A 111 9.67 2.06 -6.41
N ALA A 112 9.24 1.58 -5.26
CA ALA A 112 9.26 2.36 -4.02
C ALA A 112 10.69 2.75 -3.61
N LYS A 113 11.66 1.87 -3.75
CA LYS A 113 13.08 2.17 -3.51
C LYS A 113 13.63 3.23 -4.48
N GLU A 114 13.25 3.16 -5.76
CA GLU A 114 13.65 4.12 -6.80
C GLU A 114 13.03 5.51 -6.57
N GLN A 115 11.73 5.57 -6.33
CA GLN A 115 10.97 6.81 -6.27
C GLN A 115 10.88 7.44 -4.88
N ARG A 116 11.15 6.67 -3.82
CA ARG A 116 11.09 7.08 -2.40
C ARG A 116 9.78 7.82 -2.06
N PRO A 117 8.62 7.20 -2.28
CA PRO A 117 7.36 7.81 -1.90
C PRO A 117 7.29 7.97 -0.38
N MET A 118 6.50 8.93 0.08
CA MET A 118 6.27 9.11 1.52
C MET A 118 5.46 7.95 2.13
N VAL A 119 4.62 7.31 1.31
CA VAL A 119 3.77 6.18 1.71
C VAL A 119 3.39 5.35 0.47
N ILE A 120 3.21 4.04 0.69
CA ILE A 120 2.55 3.14 -0.26
C ILE A 120 1.13 2.93 0.26
N ILE A 121 0.11 3.17 -0.56
CA ILE A 121 -1.30 2.95 -0.18
C ILE A 121 -1.85 1.81 -1.03
N MET A 122 -2.33 0.75 -0.38
CA MET A 122 -2.81 -0.46 -1.06
C MET A 122 -4.19 -0.85 -0.54
N GLY A 123 -4.98 -1.53 -1.38
CA GLY A 123 -6.11 -2.30 -0.89
C GLY A 123 -5.63 -3.48 -0.05
N THR A 124 -6.40 -3.89 0.94
CA THR A 124 -6.05 -5.08 1.75
C THR A 124 -6.16 -6.37 0.96
N ARG A 125 -6.94 -6.41 -0.11
CA ARG A 125 -7.13 -7.58 -0.97
C ARG A 125 -7.02 -7.20 -2.44
N GLY A 126 -6.87 -8.19 -3.31
CA GLY A 126 -6.84 -8.04 -4.75
C GLY A 126 -8.00 -8.76 -5.43
N LYS A 127 -8.03 -8.69 -6.76
CA LYS A 127 -9.12 -9.19 -7.63
C LYS A 127 -9.40 -10.69 -7.50
N ASN A 128 -8.41 -11.49 -7.13
CA ASN A 128 -8.48 -12.97 -7.19
C ASN A 128 -8.51 -13.64 -5.80
N GLN A 129 -8.86 -12.92 -4.72
CA GLN A 129 -8.79 -13.46 -3.38
C GLN A 129 -10.11 -13.97 -2.84
N LYS A 130 -10.02 -15.06 -2.06
CA LYS A 130 -11.17 -15.67 -1.37
C LYS A 130 -11.56 -14.82 -0.16
N ASP A 131 -12.85 -14.81 0.18
CA ASP A 131 -13.41 -14.01 1.29
C ASP A 131 -12.84 -14.33 2.68
N ILE A 132 -12.12 -15.46 2.80
CA ILE A 132 -11.52 -15.92 4.06
C ILE A 132 -10.22 -15.17 4.39
N ASP A 133 -9.49 -14.67 3.38
CA ASP A 133 -8.22 -14.00 3.60
C ASP A 133 -8.44 -12.56 4.05
N LEU A 134 -7.96 -12.20 5.23
CA LEU A 134 -8.05 -10.83 5.76
C LEU A 134 -7.18 -9.86 4.98
N ILE A 135 -6.04 -10.33 4.46
CA ILE A 135 -5.08 -9.56 3.69
C ILE A 135 -4.52 -10.39 2.54
N GLY A 136 -4.29 -9.76 1.40
CA GLY A 136 -3.74 -10.40 0.22
C GLY A 136 -2.25 -10.68 0.29
N SER A 137 -1.79 -11.72 -0.41
CA SER A 137 -0.39 -12.12 -0.43
C SER A 137 0.54 -10.98 -0.84
N VAL A 138 0.24 -10.27 -1.93
CA VAL A 138 1.03 -9.12 -2.38
C VAL A 138 1.07 -8.02 -1.33
N THR A 139 -0.07 -7.69 -0.72
CA THR A 139 -0.12 -6.65 0.31
C THR A 139 0.65 -7.08 1.57
N ALA A 140 0.53 -8.33 1.99
CA ALA A 140 1.27 -8.87 3.11
C ALA A 140 2.79 -8.82 2.88
N GLU A 141 3.26 -9.27 1.71
CA GLU A 141 4.67 -9.23 1.33
C GLU A 141 5.22 -7.79 1.26
N VAL A 142 4.44 -6.86 0.71
CA VAL A 142 4.86 -5.45 0.66
C VAL A 142 4.95 -4.86 2.07
N ILE A 143 4.01 -5.16 2.98
CA ILE A 143 4.07 -4.71 4.37
C ILE A 143 5.31 -5.27 5.07
N ASP A 144 5.59 -6.56 4.92
CA ASP A 144 6.70 -7.24 5.59
C ASP A 144 8.07 -6.70 5.14
N ARG A 145 8.24 -6.43 3.85
CA ARG A 145 9.53 -6.15 3.24
C ARG A 145 9.79 -4.67 2.93
N SER A 146 8.77 -3.81 3.01
CA SER A 146 8.91 -2.40 2.67
C SER A 146 9.67 -1.62 3.74
N ARG A 147 10.54 -0.72 3.28
CA ARG A 147 11.13 0.33 4.12
C ARG A 147 10.31 1.63 4.08
N THR A 148 9.41 1.74 3.13
CA THR A 148 8.45 2.85 3.04
C THR A 148 7.23 2.48 3.86
N PRO A 149 6.64 3.39 4.64
CA PRO A 149 5.37 3.13 5.33
C PRO A 149 4.31 2.60 4.36
N VAL A 150 3.57 1.57 4.78
CA VAL A 150 2.48 0.99 3.99
C VAL A 150 1.16 1.21 4.71
N LEU A 151 0.20 1.76 4.00
CA LEU A 151 -1.16 1.97 4.47
C LEU A 151 -2.10 1.04 3.71
N ALA A 152 -2.58 0.01 4.39
CA ALA A 152 -3.53 -0.96 3.81
C ALA A 152 -4.96 -0.52 4.10
N ILE A 153 -5.76 -0.30 3.05
CA ILE A 153 -7.13 0.22 3.13
C ILE A 153 -8.13 -0.90 2.84
N PRO A 154 -8.93 -1.33 3.83
CA PRO A 154 -10.04 -2.24 3.60
C PRO A 154 -11.12 -1.61 2.71
N GLU A 155 -11.81 -2.42 1.88
CA GLU A 155 -12.89 -1.94 1.01
C GLU A 155 -14.02 -1.27 1.79
N ASN A 156 -14.35 -1.82 2.96
CA ASN A 156 -15.41 -1.31 3.84
C ASN A 156 -14.95 -0.22 4.80
N THR A 157 -13.79 0.40 4.56
CA THR A 157 -13.30 1.53 5.37
C THR A 157 -14.32 2.67 5.32
N PRO A 158 -14.83 3.15 6.47
CA PRO A 158 -15.81 4.22 6.52
C PRO A 158 -15.19 5.59 6.18
N PHE A 159 -13.88 5.73 6.36
CA PHE A 159 -13.16 6.97 6.13
C PHE A 159 -12.81 7.14 4.65
N LYS A 160 -12.91 8.37 4.15
CA LYS A 160 -12.46 8.77 2.81
C LYS A 160 -11.10 9.42 2.83
N GLN A 161 -10.71 9.96 3.98
CA GLN A 161 -9.47 10.71 4.15
C GLN A 161 -8.89 10.52 5.56
N PHE A 162 -7.58 10.71 5.68
CA PHE A 162 -6.85 10.50 6.92
C PHE A 162 -7.30 11.46 8.06
N SER A 163 -7.74 12.66 7.72
CA SER A 163 -8.25 13.65 8.69
C SER A 163 -9.53 13.22 9.43
N GLU A 164 -10.25 12.24 8.93
CA GLU A 164 -11.43 11.66 9.61
C GLU A 164 -11.04 10.67 10.71
N VAL A 165 -9.79 10.18 10.69
CA VAL A 165 -9.27 9.26 11.71
C VAL A 165 -9.03 10.05 12.99
N LYS A 166 -9.75 9.72 14.05
CA LYS A 166 -9.65 10.40 15.37
C LYS A 166 -8.84 9.62 16.37
N ARG A 167 -8.73 8.31 16.21
CA ARG A 167 -8.03 7.41 17.12
C ARG A 167 -7.21 6.40 16.37
N ILE A 168 -6.01 6.15 16.86
CA ILE A 168 -5.08 5.14 16.35
C ILE A 168 -4.72 4.19 17.47
N ALA A 169 -4.75 2.90 17.20
CA ALA A 169 -4.21 1.87 18.07
C ALA A 169 -2.80 1.52 17.60
N PHE A 170 -1.81 1.72 18.44
CA PHE A 170 -0.44 1.33 18.18
C PHE A 170 -0.13 0.04 18.93
N ILE A 171 0.10 -1.04 18.20
CA ILE A 171 0.43 -2.35 18.77
C ILE A 171 1.94 -2.44 18.90
N THR A 172 2.44 -2.79 20.09
CA THR A 172 3.87 -2.80 20.39
C THR A 172 4.27 -4.00 21.23
N ASN A 173 5.46 -4.54 20.98
CA ASN A 173 6.16 -5.51 21.81
C ASN A 173 7.21 -4.86 22.73
N PHE A 174 7.26 -3.55 22.79
CA PHE A 174 8.23 -2.75 23.56
C PHE A 174 9.66 -2.92 23.09
N ASP A 175 9.88 -3.22 21.80
CA ASP A 175 11.23 -3.25 21.26
C ASP A 175 11.63 -1.89 20.67
N GLN A 176 12.92 -1.71 20.43
CA GLN A 176 13.46 -0.45 19.91
C GLN A 176 12.93 -0.13 18.52
N ARG A 177 12.60 -1.13 17.70
CA ARG A 177 12.06 -0.93 16.35
C ARG A 177 10.67 -0.34 16.39
N ASP A 178 9.86 -0.73 17.38
CA ASP A 178 8.52 -0.16 17.57
C ASP A 178 8.60 1.34 17.89
N LEU A 179 9.56 1.76 18.73
CA LEU A 179 9.76 3.17 19.05
C LEU A 179 10.17 3.96 17.80
N ILE A 180 11.13 3.44 17.03
CA ILE A 180 11.58 4.07 15.78
C ILE A 180 10.41 4.18 14.77
N ALA A 181 9.61 3.13 14.63
CA ALA A 181 8.43 3.13 13.75
C ALA A 181 7.38 4.14 14.21
N PHE A 182 7.16 4.25 15.51
CA PHE A 182 6.23 5.20 16.09
C PHE A 182 6.68 6.65 15.86
N GLU A 183 7.96 6.96 16.11
CA GLU A 183 8.53 8.29 15.83
C GLU A 183 8.45 8.64 14.34
N ALA A 184 8.78 7.69 13.46
CA ALA A 184 8.67 7.87 12.01
C ALA A 184 7.22 8.12 11.59
N PHE A 185 6.26 7.42 12.19
CA PHE A 185 4.83 7.62 11.97
C PHE A 185 4.42 9.05 12.34
N PHE A 186 4.73 9.52 13.55
CA PHE A 186 4.37 10.87 13.98
C PHE A 186 5.04 11.96 13.15
N ASN A 187 6.31 11.80 12.79
CA ASN A 187 7.01 12.74 11.94
C ASN A 187 6.40 12.83 10.53
N THR A 188 5.91 11.70 9.99
CA THR A 188 5.26 11.65 8.68
C THR A 188 3.87 12.30 8.72
N TRP A 189 3.11 12.08 9.80
CA TRP A 189 1.70 12.46 9.92
C TRP A 189 1.44 13.63 10.88
N LYS A 190 2.46 14.45 11.13
CA LYS A 190 2.40 15.60 12.07
C LYS A 190 1.33 16.64 11.74
N SER A 191 0.84 16.67 10.50
CA SER A 191 -0.26 17.55 10.04
C SER A 191 -1.63 17.11 10.56
N PHE A 192 -1.73 15.91 11.14
CA PHE A 192 -3.00 15.34 11.59
C PHE A 192 -3.08 15.26 13.12
N HIS A 193 -4.30 15.38 13.64
CA HIS A 193 -4.58 15.33 15.07
C HIS A 193 -5.43 14.11 15.39
N PHE A 194 -4.85 13.16 16.12
CA PHE A 194 -5.52 11.96 16.58
C PHE A 194 -5.03 11.56 17.97
N SER A 195 -5.86 10.88 18.74
CA SER A 195 -5.44 10.24 19.98
C SER A 195 -4.85 8.87 19.69
N VAL A 196 -3.82 8.49 20.45
CA VAL A 196 -3.13 7.21 20.29
C VAL A 196 -3.36 6.33 21.50
N SER A 197 -3.79 5.10 21.27
CA SER A 197 -3.85 4.05 22.28
C SER A 197 -2.69 3.09 22.07
N LEU A 198 -1.82 2.95 23.05
CA LEU A 198 -0.76 1.95 23.06
C LEU A 198 -1.34 0.62 23.52
N ILE A 199 -1.14 -0.43 22.74
CA ILE A 199 -1.65 -1.78 23.02
C ILE A 199 -0.48 -2.77 23.01
N HIS A 200 -0.36 -3.53 24.10
CA HIS A 200 0.54 -4.66 24.18
C HIS A 200 -0.28 -5.94 24.45
N LEU A 201 -0.08 -6.95 23.61
CA LEU A 201 -0.70 -8.26 23.78
C LEU A 201 0.25 -9.17 24.56
N THR A 202 -0.22 -9.71 25.66
CA THR A 202 0.57 -10.60 26.53
C THR A 202 -0.30 -11.67 27.16
N ASP A 203 0.25 -12.85 27.35
CA ASP A 203 -0.42 -13.97 28.01
C ASP A 203 -0.38 -13.89 29.54
N SER A 204 0.46 -13.01 30.09
CA SER A 204 0.64 -12.86 31.52
C SER A 204 0.71 -11.39 31.93
N LYS A 205 0.20 -11.07 33.14
CA LYS A 205 0.48 -9.81 33.78
C LYS A 205 1.95 -9.76 34.17
N ASP A 206 2.68 -8.84 33.57
CA ASP A 206 4.08 -8.57 33.89
C ASP A 206 4.24 -7.09 34.27
N THR A 207 4.70 -6.85 35.48
CA THR A 207 4.95 -5.51 36.01
C THR A 207 5.93 -4.71 35.13
N TRP A 208 6.89 -5.39 34.49
CA TRP A 208 7.80 -4.75 33.56
C TRP A 208 7.10 -4.18 32.33
N ASN A 209 6.10 -4.88 31.81
CA ASN A 209 5.30 -4.38 30.69
C ASN A 209 4.49 -3.15 31.07
N GLU A 210 3.96 -3.09 32.29
CA GLU A 210 3.27 -1.90 32.80
C GLU A 210 4.23 -0.70 32.94
N ILE A 211 5.44 -0.93 33.46
CA ILE A 211 6.49 0.10 33.58
C ILE A 211 6.91 0.61 32.20
N LYS A 212 7.17 -0.29 31.24
CA LYS A 212 7.54 0.08 29.86
C LYS A 212 6.44 0.88 29.20
N LEU A 213 5.18 0.46 29.34
CA LEU A 213 4.02 1.15 28.75
C LEU A 213 3.89 2.57 29.34
N ALA A 214 4.02 2.71 30.66
CA ALA A 214 3.99 4.02 31.32
C ALA A 214 5.15 4.90 30.86
N GLY A 215 6.37 4.35 30.76
CA GLY A 215 7.55 5.07 30.29
C GLY A 215 7.42 5.55 28.84
N ILE A 216 6.93 4.71 27.94
CA ILE A 216 6.68 5.07 26.54
C ILE A 216 5.61 6.17 26.45
N LYS A 217 4.51 6.03 27.19
CA LYS A 217 3.46 7.04 27.25
C LYS A 217 3.98 8.39 27.69
N GLU A 218 4.77 8.43 28.77
CA GLU A 218 5.38 9.65 29.30
C GLU A 218 6.37 10.27 28.32
N TYR A 219 7.19 9.44 27.65
CA TYR A 219 8.13 9.89 26.63
C TYR A 219 7.41 10.61 25.48
N PHE A 220 6.39 9.97 24.92
CA PHE A 220 5.65 10.56 23.80
C PHE A 220 4.81 11.77 24.20
N HIS A 221 4.27 11.80 25.41
CA HIS A 221 3.54 12.97 25.92
C HIS A 221 4.42 14.21 26.07
N LYS A 222 5.74 14.02 26.25
CA LYS A 222 6.70 15.13 26.30
C LYS A 222 7.20 15.57 24.93
N GLN A 223 7.13 14.71 23.93
CA GLN A 223 7.67 14.98 22.59
C GLN A 223 6.60 15.51 21.62
N TYR A 224 5.37 15.10 21.78
CA TYR A 224 4.22 15.40 20.90
C TYR A 224 3.02 15.90 21.69
#